data_59f71b43091c3cf77e77e3f348ef358c
#
_entry.id   59f71b43091c3cf77e77e3f348ef358c
#
_cell.length_a   1.000
_cell.length_b   1.000
_cell.length_c   1.000
_cell.angle_alpha   90.00
_cell.angle_beta   90.00
_cell.angle_gamma   90.00
#
_symmetry.space_group_name_H-M   'P 1'
#
loop_
_entity.id
_entity.type
_entity.pdbx_description
1 polymer ?
#
loop_
_entity_poly.entity_id
_entity_poly.type
_entity_poly.pdbx_seq_one_letter_code
_entity_poly.pdbx_strand_id
1 'polypeptide(L)'
;MTPTLQTFARALLTPDLSFRTLADARAAAGPDGLPRLMRTTRFAEAEIAWRGERWLLFLPLSPAALHTVERTASQLRRIDTDRLAEYRTLPGELLWQDAAGSPQRTTLVLQHLPAGRSFDEALCSEPGQRLLDALDELRQALREIGFSHNNLRPENLRWAGGRFIPLRYHDARFGPTGSDDEALEALRERILQHYG
;
A
#
# COMPACT_ATOMS: atom_id res chain seq x y z
N MET A 1 22.16 -1.73 -8.93
CA MET A 1 22.20 -0.71 -7.86
C MET A 1 20.78 -0.27 -7.57
N THR A 2 20.44 0.08 -6.32
CA THR A 2 19.10 0.57 -5.94
C THR A 2 19.21 2.01 -5.45
N PRO A 3 18.24 2.88 -5.71
CA PRO A 3 18.25 4.24 -5.20
C PRO A 3 18.14 4.26 -3.67
N THR A 4 18.66 5.32 -3.06
CA THR A 4 18.59 5.52 -1.61
C THR A 4 17.27 6.17 -1.20
N LEU A 5 16.97 6.15 0.10
CA LEU A 5 15.83 6.89 0.65
C LEU A 5 15.95 8.41 0.36
N GLN A 6 17.17 8.95 0.43
CA GLN A 6 17.41 10.36 0.12
C GLN A 6 17.15 10.69 -1.36
N THR A 7 17.52 9.77 -2.27
CA THR A 7 17.19 9.89 -3.70
C THR A 7 15.67 9.94 -3.91
N PHE A 8 14.94 9.07 -3.23
CA PHE A 8 13.49 9.03 -3.32
C PHE A 8 12.84 10.29 -2.72
N ALA A 9 13.31 10.74 -1.56
CA ALA A 9 12.82 11.99 -0.94
C ALA A 9 13.02 13.20 -1.87
N ARG A 10 14.19 13.31 -2.51
CA ARG A 10 14.48 14.37 -3.47
C ARG A 10 13.58 14.29 -4.70
N ALA A 11 13.35 13.10 -5.22
CA ALA A 11 12.47 12.90 -6.36
C ALA A 11 11.02 13.36 -6.10
N LEU A 12 10.53 13.15 -4.89
CA LEU A 12 9.21 13.61 -4.46
C LEU A 12 9.10 15.14 -4.33
N LEU A 13 10.23 15.84 -4.15
CA LEU A 13 10.28 17.31 -4.15
C LEU A 13 10.34 17.90 -5.57
N THR A 14 10.85 17.13 -6.54
CA THR A 14 10.99 17.56 -7.94
C THR A 14 10.42 16.48 -8.88
N PRO A 15 9.11 16.20 -8.79
CA PRO A 15 8.50 15.08 -9.50
C PRO A 15 8.58 15.22 -11.02
N ASP A 16 8.50 16.43 -11.56
CA ASP A 16 8.62 16.78 -12.97
C ASP A 16 9.99 16.42 -13.58
N LEU A 17 11.04 16.44 -12.78
CA LEU A 17 12.40 16.08 -13.19
C LEU A 17 12.75 14.61 -12.96
N SER A 18 12.02 13.98 -12.03
CA SER A 18 12.41 12.68 -11.48
C SER A 18 11.50 11.53 -11.90
N PHE A 19 10.23 11.79 -12.21
CA PHE A 19 9.27 10.77 -12.60
C PHE A 19 8.87 10.88 -14.07
N ARG A 20 8.58 9.71 -14.65
CA ARG A 20 8.18 9.64 -16.05
C ARG A 20 6.68 9.91 -16.24
N THR A 21 5.83 9.30 -15.41
CA THR A 21 4.37 9.40 -15.49
C THR A 21 3.75 10.14 -14.32
N LEU A 22 4.46 10.25 -13.20
CA LEU A 22 4.03 10.92 -11.98
C LEU A 22 4.59 12.35 -11.87
N ALA A 23 4.89 13.01 -12.99
CA ALA A 23 5.50 14.33 -13.03
C ALA A 23 4.67 15.44 -12.35
N ASP A 24 3.35 15.27 -12.30
CA ASP A 24 2.39 16.17 -11.65
C ASP A 24 1.96 15.70 -10.24
N ALA A 25 2.55 14.61 -9.73
CA ALA A 25 2.24 14.09 -8.41
C ALA A 25 2.73 15.04 -7.31
N ARG A 26 1.99 15.09 -6.21
CA ARG A 26 2.33 15.87 -5.02
C ARG A 26 2.40 14.97 -3.80
N ALA A 27 3.57 14.90 -3.18
CA ALA A 27 3.74 14.12 -1.96
C ALA A 27 3.02 14.79 -0.77
N ALA A 28 2.47 13.97 0.12
CA ALA A 28 1.98 14.46 1.40
C ALA A 28 3.15 15.00 2.21
N ALA A 29 3.03 16.24 2.68
CA ALA A 29 4.06 16.91 3.46
C ALA A 29 3.94 16.55 4.94
N GLY A 30 5.07 16.42 5.61
CA GLY A 30 5.18 16.41 7.06
C GLY A 30 5.06 17.81 7.66
N PRO A 31 5.14 17.93 9.00
CA PRO A 31 5.11 19.22 9.69
C PRO A 31 6.24 20.18 9.31
N ASP A 32 7.35 19.62 8.83
CA ASP A 32 8.54 20.33 8.34
C ASP A 32 8.45 20.76 6.87
N GLY A 33 7.32 20.48 6.20
CA GLY A 33 7.12 20.75 4.77
C GLY A 33 7.83 19.77 3.83
N LEU A 34 8.55 18.79 4.36
CA LEU A 34 9.19 17.74 3.56
C LEU A 34 8.25 16.56 3.27
N PRO A 35 8.49 15.78 2.20
CA PRO A 35 7.70 14.59 1.93
C PRO A 35 7.71 13.63 3.12
N ARG A 36 6.51 13.25 3.58
CA ARG A 36 6.38 12.26 4.64
C ARG A 36 6.72 10.88 4.10
N LEU A 37 7.82 10.32 4.59
CA LEU A 37 8.30 9.00 4.20
C LEU A 37 8.16 8.00 5.34
N MET A 38 7.74 6.79 4.99
CA MET A 38 7.88 5.62 5.85
C MET A 38 8.90 4.67 5.24
N ARG A 39 9.68 3.99 6.09
CA ARG A 39 10.68 3.02 5.66
C ARG A 39 10.50 1.71 6.40
N THR A 40 10.53 0.64 5.65
CA THR A 40 10.73 -0.72 6.14
C THR A 40 12.10 -1.24 5.68
N THR A 41 12.43 -2.47 6.01
CA THR A 41 13.65 -3.12 5.50
C THR A 41 13.61 -3.34 3.98
N ARG A 42 12.42 -3.40 3.38
CA ARG A 42 12.21 -3.77 1.97
C ARG A 42 11.74 -2.63 1.09
N PHE A 43 11.10 -1.62 1.66
CA PHE A 43 10.45 -0.53 0.92
C PHE A 43 10.64 0.82 1.60
N ALA A 44 10.70 1.87 0.77
CA ALA A 44 10.34 3.22 1.18
C ALA A 44 8.95 3.55 0.60
N GLU A 45 8.13 4.22 1.39
CA GLU A 45 6.73 4.55 1.05
C GLU A 45 6.49 6.03 1.21
N ALA A 46 5.73 6.61 0.29
CA ALA A 46 5.17 7.95 0.38
C ALA A 46 3.69 7.93 0.01
N GLU A 47 2.90 8.75 0.65
CA GLU A 47 1.57 9.07 0.16
C GLU A 47 1.67 10.24 -0.82
N ILE A 48 1.00 10.12 -1.98
CA ILE A 48 0.95 11.13 -3.02
C ILE A 48 -0.48 11.44 -3.44
N ALA A 49 -0.75 12.66 -3.85
CA ALA A 49 -1.91 13.05 -4.63
C ALA A 49 -1.53 13.06 -6.12
N TRP A 50 -2.28 12.37 -6.95
CA TRP A 50 -2.06 12.30 -8.39
C TRP A 50 -3.38 12.13 -9.13
N ARG A 51 -3.62 12.97 -10.12
CA ARG A 51 -4.88 12.99 -10.93
C ARG A 51 -6.15 13.11 -10.08
N GLY A 52 -6.09 13.87 -9.00
CA GLY A 52 -7.24 14.08 -8.10
C GLY A 52 -7.49 12.96 -7.08
N GLU A 53 -6.71 11.91 -7.09
CA GLU A 53 -6.81 10.77 -6.19
C GLU A 53 -5.59 10.64 -5.28
N ARG A 54 -5.72 9.87 -4.20
CA ARG A 54 -4.63 9.56 -3.27
C ARG A 54 -4.06 8.19 -3.58
N TRP A 55 -2.74 8.09 -3.48
CA TRP A 55 -2.00 6.87 -3.77
C TRP A 55 -0.89 6.64 -2.75
N LEU A 56 -0.58 5.38 -2.52
CA LEU A 56 0.66 4.97 -1.86
C LEU A 56 1.68 4.67 -2.97
N LEU A 57 2.82 5.31 -2.90
CA LEU A 57 3.94 5.11 -3.82
C LEU A 57 5.07 4.40 -3.07
N PHE A 58 5.52 3.26 -3.61
CA PHE A 58 6.56 2.46 -2.99
C PHE A 58 7.79 2.36 -3.88
N LEU A 59 8.95 2.55 -3.25
CA LEU A 59 10.25 2.26 -3.81
C LEU A 59 10.75 0.93 -3.24
N PRO A 60 10.89 -0.15 -4.05
CA PRO A 60 11.57 -1.36 -3.64
C PRO A 60 13.06 -1.08 -3.36
N LEU A 61 13.55 -1.47 -2.17
CA LEU A 61 14.93 -1.21 -1.74
C LEU A 61 15.90 -2.36 -2.08
N SER A 62 15.41 -3.40 -2.74
CA SER A 62 16.21 -4.54 -3.19
C SER A 62 15.61 -5.21 -4.42
N PRO A 63 16.40 -5.94 -5.24
CA PRO A 63 15.89 -6.73 -6.35
C PRO A 63 14.86 -7.79 -5.91
N ALA A 64 15.04 -8.40 -4.75
CA ALA A 64 14.10 -9.38 -4.20
C ALA A 64 12.75 -8.73 -3.85
N ALA A 65 12.75 -7.52 -3.28
CA ALA A 65 11.53 -6.76 -3.02
C ALA A 65 10.82 -6.41 -4.34
N LEU A 66 11.56 -5.96 -5.36
CA LEU A 66 11.02 -5.66 -6.67
C LEU A 66 10.35 -6.90 -7.30
N HIS A 67 11.05 -8.03 -7.34
CA HIS A 67 10.50 -9.28 -7.90
C HIS A 67 9.19 -9.71 -7.21
N THR A 68 9.14 -9.57 -5.87
CA THR A 68 7.92 -9.90 -5.11
C THR A 68 6.73 -9.03 -5.53
N VAL A 69 6.90 -7.71 -5.62
CA VAL A 69 5.79 -6.81 -5.97
C VAL A 69 5.37 -6.92 -7.43
N GLU A 70 6.30 -7.22 -8.35
CA GLU A 70 5.97 -7.47 -9.75
C GLU A 70 5.11 -8.72 -9.91
N ARG A 71 5.43 -9.79 -9.19
CA ARG A 71 4.62 -11.01 -9.13
C ARG A 71 3.23 -10.73 -8.57
N THR A 72 3.14 -10.02 -7.43
CA THR A 72 1.87 -9.64 -6.82
C THR A 72 1.02 -8.81 -7.77
N ALA A 73 1.58 -7.77 -8.39
CA ALA A 73 0.87 -6.92 -9.35
C ALA A 73 0.40 -7.71 -10.59
N SER A 74 1.21 -8.66 -11.06
CA SER A 74 0.84 -9.53 -12.19
C SER A 74 -0.35 -10.43 -11.87
N GLN A 75 -0.43 -10.94 -10.65
CA GLN A 75 -1.54 -11.79 -10.21
C GLN A 75 -2.81 -10.96 -9.97
N LEU A 76 -2.70 -9.81 -9.32
CA LEU A 76 -3.83 -8.90 -9.07
C LEU A 76 -4.51 -8.43 -10.36
N ARG A 77 -3.75 -8.20 -11.42
CA ARG A 77 -4.33 -7.81 -12.74
C ARG A 77 -5.28 -8.84 -13.34
N ARG A 78 -5.27 -10.08 -12.87
CA ARG A 78 -6.15 -11.17 -13.33
C ARG A 78 -7.40 -11.33 -12.48
N ILE A 79 -7.48 -10.57 -11.39
CA ILE A 79 -8.58 -10.62 -10.43
C ILE A 79 -9.42 -9.38 -10.61
N ASP A 80 -10.66 -9.56 -11.03
CA ASP A 80 -11.66 -8.49 -11.07
C ASP A 80 -12.40 -8.47 -9.74
N THR A 81 -12.05 -7.52 -8.88
CA THR A 81 -12.66 -7.37 -7.57
C THR A 81 -12.58 -5.93 -7.09
N ASP A 82 -13.64 -5.48 -6.43
CA ASP A 82 -13.70 -4.20 -5.73
C ASP A 82 -13.27 -4.32 -4.24
N ARG A 83 -12.90 -5.53 -3.80
CA ARG A 83 -12.46 -5.82 -2.42
C ARG A 83 -10.99 -5.50 -2.18
N LEU A 84 -10.21 -5.32 -3.24
CA LEU A 84 -8.81 -4.97 -3.19
C LEU A 84 -8.58 -3.61 -3.86
N ALA A 85 -7.72 -2.79 -3.28
CA ALA A 85 -7.30 -1.53 -3.90
C ALA A 85 -6.42 -1.82 -5.14
N GLU A 86 -6.56 -0.99 -6.17
CA GLU A 86 -5.69 -1.06 -7.35
C GLU A 86 -4.22 -1.08 -6.94
N TYR A 87 -3.45 -1.99 -7.53
CA TYR A 87 -2.04 -2.18 -7.23
C TYR A 87 -1.28 -2.49 -8.51
N ARG A 88 -0.33 -1.65 -8.88
CA ARG A 88 0.41 -1.81 -10.13
C ARG A 88 1.86 -1.39 -10.01
N THR A 89 2.72 -1.97 -10.85
CA THR A 89 4.08 -1.52 -11.05
C THR A 89 4.16 -0.45 -12.13
N LEU A 90 5.07 0.49 -11.94
CA LEU A 90 5.44 1.54 -12.90
C LEU A 90 6.89 1.32 -13.32
N PRO A 91 7.15 0.58 -14.42
CA PRO A 91 8.50 0.25 -14.85
C PRO A 91 9.30 1.48 -15.27
N GLY A 92 10.53 1.61 -14.74
CA GLY A 92 11.43 2.71 -15.09
C GLY A 92 10.90 4.10 -14.74
N GLU A 93 10.06 4.19 -13.73
CA GLU A 93 9.37 5.42 -13.34
C GLU A 93 10.29 6.45 -12.73
N LEU A 94 11.14 6.04 -11.79
CA LEU A 94 12.08 6.93 -11.09
C LEU A 94 13.37 7.05 -11.88
N LEU A 95 13.70 8.26 -12.32
CA LEU A 95 15.01 8.64 -12.88
C LEU A 95 15.92 9.13 -11.75
N TRP A 96 17.12 8.60 -11.67
CA TRP A 96 18.12 8.98 -10.68
C TRP A 96 19.54 8.77 -11.20
N GLN A 97 20.54 9.31 -10.52
CA GLN A 97 21.95 9.12 -10.85
C GLN A 97 22.60 8.22 -9.80
N ASP A 98 23.41 7.27 -10.25
CA ASP A 98 24.23 6.46 -9.37
C ASP A 98 25.46 7.23 -8.85
N ALA A 99 26.31 6.55 -8.06
CA ALA A 99 27.49 7.17 -7.48
C ALA A 99 28.52 7.62 -8.52
N ALA A 100 28.47 7.08 -9.74
CA ALA A 100 29.31 7.47 -10.86
C ALA A 100 28.70 8.60 -11.72
N GLY A 101 27.51 9.10 -11.34
CA GLY A 101 26.76 10.10 -12.09
C GLY A 101 26.01 9.55 -13.31
N SER A 102 25.97 8.22 -13.48
CA SER A 102 25.28 7.60 -14.59
C SER A 102 23.77 7.58 -14.37
N PRO A 103 22.96 7.94 -15.40
CA PRO A 103 21.51 7.94 -15.26
C PRO A 103 20.98 6.51 -15.16
N GLN A 104 20.13 6.30 -14.17
CA GLN A 104 19.47 5.03 -13.84
C GLN A 104 17.97 5.21 -13.85
N ARG A 105 17.24 4.12 -14.08
CA ARG A 105 15.79 4.08 -13.94
C ARG A 105 15.37 2.93 -13.02
N THR A 106 14.41 3.20 -12.16
CA THR A 106 13.91 2.20 -11.20
C THR A 106 12.39 2.10 -11.29
N THR A 107 11.90 0.87 -11.19
CA THR A 107 10.47 0.57 -11.09
C THR A 107 9.94 1.00 -9.72
N LEU A 108 8.83 1.71 -9.72
CA LEU A 108 8.03 2.01 -8.53
C LEU A 108 6.76 1.17 -8.50
N VAL A 109 6.11 1.13 -7.35
CA VAL A 109 4.81 0.51 -7.18
C VAL A 109 3.81 1.57 -6.76
N LEU A 110 2.64 1.55 -7.36
CA LEU A 110 1.54 2.45 -7.06
C LEU A 110 0.35 1.64 -6.56
N GLN A 111 -0.20 2.02 -5.42
CA GLN A 111 -1.41 1.44 -4.85
C GLN A 111 -2.43 2.55 -4.57
N HIS A 112 -3.65 2.38 -5.06
CA HIS A 112 -4.72 3.32 -4.75
C HIS A 112 -5.00 3.35 -3.25
N LEU A 113 -5.11 4.56 -2.70
CA LEU A 113 -5.50 4.79 -1.31
C LEU A 113 -6.95 5.26 -1.28
N PRO A 114 -7.92 4.38 -1.04
CA PRO A 114 -9.34 4.74 -1.06
C PRO A 114 -9.66 5.87 -0.09
N ALA A 115 -10.55 6.77 -0.49
CA ALA A 115 -11.08 7.78 0.42
C ALA A 115 -11.79 7.11 1.59
N GLY A 116 -11.50 7.54 2.81
CA GLY A 116 -12.06 6.91 4.01
C GLY A 116 -11.18 7.15 5.24
N ARG A 117 -11.33 6.28 6.25
CA ARG A 117 -10.71 6.39 7.56
C ARG A 117 -9.74 5.22 7.80
N SER A 118 -8.75 5.42 8.68
CA SER A 118 -7.96 4.32 9.24
C SER A 118 -8.83 3.36 10.05
N PHE A 119 -8.31 2.19 10.39
CA PHE A 119 -8.99 1.24 11.26
C PHE A 119 -9.32 1.88 12.63
N ASP A 120 -8.38 2.60 13.23
CA ASP A 120 -8.58 3.21 14.55
C ASP A 120 -9.59 4.37 14.52
N GLU A 121 -9.61 5.16 13.45
CA GLU A 121 -10.65 6.17 13.25
C GLU A 121 -12.05 5.53 13.05
N ALA A 122 -12.11 4.39 12.39
CA ALA A 122 -13.35 3.64 12.23
C ALA A 122 -13.83 3.06 13.55
N LEU A 123 -12.93 2.54 14.40
CA LEU A 123 -13.26 2.11 15.76
C LEU A 123 -13.95 3.20 16.56
N CYS A 124 -13.50 4.46 16.44
CA CYS A 124 -14.06 5.59 17.17
C CYS A 124 -15.38 6.14 16.60
N SER A 125 -15.81 5.72 15.42
CA SER A 125 -16.87 6.40 14.67
C SER A 125 -17.94 5.50 14.07
N GLU A 126 -17.73 4.19 14.01
CA GLU A 126 -18.69 3.23 13.47
C GLU A 126 -19.23 2.32 14.58
N PRO A 127 -20.43 1.77 14.48
CA PRO A 127 -20.93 0.76 15.41
C PRO A 127 -20.07 -0.52 15.37
N GLY A 128 -19.77 -1.10 16.56
CA GLY A 128 -18.94 -2.30 16.66
C GLY A 128 -19.44 -3.47 15.82
N GLN A 129 -20.75 -3.74 15.81
CA GLN A 129 -21.34 -4.81 15.01
C GLN A 129 -21.05 -4.63 13.52
N ARG A 130 -21.15 -3.40 13.01
CA ARG A 130 -20.86 -3.10 11.59
C ARG A 130 -19.41 -3.38 11.22
N LEU A 131 -18.48 -3.11 12.13
CA LEU A 131 -17.06 -3.42 11.91
C LEU A 131 -16.81 -4.93 11.95
N LEU A 132 -17.48 -5.66 12.83
CA LEU A 132 -17.41 -7.13 12.91
C LEU A 132 -17.93 -7.77 11.62
N ASP A 133 -19.10 -7.34 11.15
CA ASP A 133 -19.71 -7.83 9.91
C ASP A 133 -18.77 -7.58 8.72
N ALA A 134 -18.17 -6.38 8.65
CA ALA A 134 -17.21 -6.02 7.58
C ALA A 134 -15.91 -6.84 7.64
N LEU A 135 -15.43 -7.27 8.82
CA LEU A 135 -14.30 -8.20 8.94
C LEU A 135 -14.65 -9.59 8.42
N ASP A 136 -15.86 -10.07 8.72
CA ASP A 136 -16.32 -11.37 8.25
C ASP A 136 -16.51 -11.36 6.71
N GLU A 137 -17.04 -10.26 6.14
CA GLU A 137 -17.09 -10.04 4.69
C GLU A 137 -15.70 -10.00 4.06
N LEU A 138 -14.74 -9.31 4.68
CA LEU A 138 -13.35 -9.29 4.21
C LEU A 138 -12.74 -10.69 4.21
N ARG A 139 -12.92 -11.44 5.30
CA ARG A 139 -12.45 -12.84 5.43
C ARG A 139 -12.98 -13.70 4.27
N GLN A 140 -14.28 -13.62 4.02
CA GLN A 140 -14.91 -14.37 2.95
C GLN A 140 -14.35 -13.96 1.57
N ALA A 141 -14.28 -12.66 1.29
CA ALA A 141 -13.77 -12.14 0.02
C ALA A 141 -12.32 -12.58 -0.25
N LEU A 142 -11.44 -12.50 0.75
CA LEU A 142 -10.04 -12.92 0.61
C LEU A 142 -9.92 -14.42 0.29
N ARG A 143 -10.75 -15.26 0.92
CA ARG A 143 -10.82 -16.71 0.65
C ARG A 143 -11.33 -17.00 -0.77
N GLU A 144 -12.40 -16.34 -1.19
CA GLU A 144 -13.01 -16.53 -2.52
C GLU A 144 -12.04 -16.21 -3.66
N ILE A 145 -11.25 -15.15 -3.52
CA ILE A 145 -10.24 -14.77 -4.51
C ILE A 145 -8.90 -15.50 -4.34
N GLY A 146 -8.77 -16.34 -3.32
CA GLY A 146 -7.52 -17.05 -3.01
C GLY A 146 -6.36 -16.12 -2.69
N PHE A 147 -6.63 -15.01 -2.03
CA PHE A 147 -5.64 -14.00 -1.65
C PHE A 147 -5.38 -14.07 -0.15
N SER A 148 -4.10 -14.11 0.23
CA SER A 148 -3.66 -13.96 1.62
C SER A 148 -2.75 -12.75 1.72
N HIS A 149 -3.11 -11.82 2.58
CA HIS A 149 -2.35 -10.60 2.79
C HIS A 149 -1.04 -10.84 3.55
N ASN A 150 -1.05 -11.81 4.49
CA ASN A 150 0.07 -12.22 5.36
C ASN A 150 0.67 -11.09 6.24
N ASN A 151 0.00 -9.96 6.32
CA ASN A 151 0.39 -8.84 7.19
C ASN A 151 -0.81 -7.93 7.47
N LEU A 152 -1.98 -8.54 7.71
CA LEU A 152 -3.17 -7.79 8.12
C LEU A 152 -2.96 -7.23 9.53
N ARG A 153 -2.99 -5.90 9.61
CA ARG A 153 -2.86 -5.12 10.84
C ARG A 153 -3.73 -3.87 10.73
N PRO A 154 -4.06 -3.19 11.84
CA PRO A 154 -4.84 -1.96 11.81
C PRO A 154 -4.32 -0.92 10.80
N GLU A 155 -3.00 -0.71 10.75
CA GLU A 155 -2.35 0.24 9.85
C GLU A 155 -2.40 -0.17 8.36
N ASN A 156 -2.73 -1.42 8.07
CA ASN A 156 -2.88 -1.97 6.72
C ASN A 156 -4.34 -2.13 6.30
N LEU A 157 -5.27 -1.58 7.08
CA LEU A 157 -6.69 -1.56 6.76
C LEU A 157 -7.22 -0.14 6.62
N ARG A 158 -8.01 0.05 5.58
CA ARG A 158 -8.73 1.29 5.31
C ARG A 158 -10.23 1.04 5.38
N TRP A 159 -10.95 1.83 6.17
CA TRP A 159 -12.41 1.83 6.19
C TRP A 159 -12.93 2.75 5.09
N ALA A 160 -13.51 2.20 4.05
CA ALA A 160 -14.01 2.94 2.90
C ALA A 160 -15.30 2.34 2.39
N GLY A 161 -16.32 3.16 2.14
CA GLY A 161 -17.61 2.70 1.61
C GLY A 161 -18.32 1.66 2.49
N GLY A 162 -18.11 1.68 3.81
CA GLY A 162 -18.73 0.73 4.74
C GLY A 162 -18.07 -0.63 4.82
N ARG A 163 -16.83 -0.79 4.35
CA ARG A 163 -16.06 -2.03 4.33
C ARG A 163 -14.59 -1.80 4.62
N PHE A 164 -13.87 -2.85 5.00
CA PHE A 164 -12.41 -2.82 5.10
C PHE A 164 -11.76 -3.16 3.77
N ILE A 165 -10.77 -2.35 3.38
CA ILE A 165 -9.94 -2.56 2.20
C ILE A 165 -8.49 -2.70 2.68
N PRO A 166 -7.84 -3.85 2.43
CA PRO A 166 -6.43 -4.03 2.79
C PRO A 166 -5.53 -3.19 1.90
N LEU A 167 -4.39 -2.78 2.45
CA LEU A 167 -3.34 -1.99 1.79
C LEU A 167 -1.98 -2.66 2.00
N ARG A 168 -0.95 -2.27 1.22
CA ARG A 168 0.44 -2.74 1.36
C ARG A 168 0.61 -4.25 1.10
N TYR A 169 0.28 -4.69 -0.10
CA TYR A 169 0.32 -6.10 -0.52
C TYR A 169 1.73 -6.70 -0.69
N HIS A 170 2.73 -6.20 0.05
CA HIS A 170 4.14 -6.59 -0.13
C HIS A 170 4.43 -8.04 0.26
N ASP A 171 3.64 -8.59 1.18
CA ASP A 171 3.77 -9.95 1.69
C ASP A 171 2.67 -10.88 1.16
N ALA A 172 1.80 -10.36 0.29
CA ALA A 172 0.66 -11.08 -0.21
C ALA A 172 1.04 -12.32 -1.02
N ARG A 173 0.21 -13.35 -0.89
CA ARG A 173 0.30 -14.61 -1.62
C ARG A 173 -1.03 -14.97 -2.23
N PHE A 174 -0.98 -15.79 -3.26
CA PHE A 174 -2.15 -16.32 -3.95
C PHE A 174 -2.13 -17.84 -3.90
N GLY A 175 -3.30 -18.44 -3.71
CA GLY A 175 -3.48 -19.89 -3.61
C GLY A 175 -3.84 -20.33 -2.18
N PRO A 176 -4.00 -21.64 -1.97
CA PRO A 176 -4.54 -22.20 -0.73
C PRO A 176 -3.57 -22.18 0.45
N THR A 177 -2.34 -21.71 0.28
CA THR A 177 -1.25 -21.85 1.27
C THR A 177 -1.07 -20.67 2.21
N GLY A 178 -1.95 -19.70 2.19
CA GLY A 178 -1.92 -18.57 3.12
C GLY A 178 -3.23 -18.46 3.88
N SER A 179 -3.17 -17.99 5.10
CA SER A 179 -4.37 -17.66 5.88
C SER A 179 -4.12 -16.40 6.67
N ASP A 180 -5.07 -15.48 6.60
CA ASP A 180 -5.11 -14.30 7.44
C ASP A 180 -6.02 -14.49 8.67
N ASP A 181 -6.47 -15.73 8.95
CA ASP A 181 -7.46 -16.01 9.99
C ASP A 181 -7.02 -15.57 11.37
N GLU A 182 -5.77 -15.82 11.75
CA GLU A 182 -5.22 -15.38 13.05
C GLU A 182 -5.18 -13.84 13.15
N ALA A 183 -4.76 -13.17 12.08
CA ALA A 183 -4.72 -11.71 12.03
C ALA A 183 -6.13 -11.09 12.07
N LEU A 184 -7.08 -11.69 11.37
CA LEU A 184 -8.49 -11.26 11.40
C LEU A 184 -9.13 -11.49 12.77
N GLU A 185 -8.78 -12.57 13.46
CA GLU A 185 -9.26 -12.81 14.82
C GLU A 185 -8.70 -11.79 15.81
N ALA A 186 -7.42 -11.46 15.71
CA ALA A 186 -6.82 -10.40 16.53
C ALA A 186 -7.47 -9.01 16.29
N LEU A 187 -7.83 -8.70 15.04
CA LEU A 187 -8.59 -7.49 14.72
C LEU A 187 -10.00 -7.52 15.29
N ARG A 188 -10.66 -8.68 15.25
CA ARG A 188 -11.98 -8.90 15.86
C ARG A 188 -11.96 -8.69 17.36
N GLU A 189 -10.98 -9.29 18.06
CA GLU A 189 -10.79 -9.10 19.49
C GLU A 189 -10.58 -7.62 19.85
N ARG A 190 -9.80 -6.90 19.05
CA ARG A 190 -9.58 -5.45 19.25
C ARG A 190 -10.88 -4.65 19.14
N ILE A 191 -11.77 -4.98 18.18
CA ILE A 191 -13.09 -4.36 18.08
C ILE A 191 -13.91 -4.67 19.32
N LEU A 192 -13.99 -5.94 19.73
CA LEU A 192 -14.77 -6.35 20.91
C LEU A 192 -14.28 -5.66 22.19
N GLN A 193 -12.98 -5.55 22.39
CA GLN A 193 -12.39 -4.85 23.55
C GLN A 193 -12.69 -3.35 23.57
N HIS A 194 -12.88 -2.73 22.39
CA HIS A 194 -13.21 -1.30 22.32
C HIS A 194 -14.67 -1.01 22.72
N TYR A 195 -15.59 -1.95 22.48
CA TYR A 195 -17.03 -1.76 22.70
C TYR A 195 -17.60 -2.55 23.91
N GLY A 196 -16.81 -3.40 24.55
CA GLY A 196 -17.16 -4.16 25.75
C GLY A 196 -16.75 -3.45 27.01
#